data_d460e85be7d490f3ddebc4c9450827a3
#
_entry.id   d460e85be7d490f3ddebc4c9450827a3
#
_cell.length_a   1.000
_cell.length_b   1.000
_cell.length_c   1.000
_cell.angle_alpha   90.00
_cell.angle_beta   90.00
_cell.angle_gamma   90.00
#
_symmetry.space_group_name_H-M   'P 1'
#
loop_
_entity.id
_entity.type
_entity.pdbx_description
1 polymer ?
#
loop_
_entity_poly.entity_id
_entity_poly.type
_entity_poly.pdbx_seq_one_letter_code
_entity_poly.pdbx_strand_id
1 'polypeptide(L)'
;MGILELGDIMDKFETLKQEILTCQACRDILAYKPRPVFQGQQNSKIMQISQAPSRKVMETGLPFNDPSGEKLRNDWYQITSQEFYDSNNFYITSIGRCFPGKAKTGDNPPLIQCAQRFLSRELELVQPEIYILIGAHAAKFFYPQESLEDLIFHDHIYRGKPLFVLPHPSPLNRKWLKDHPEFEKERIVYIRKIIHKCLKQPE
;
A
#
# COMPACT_ATOMS: atom_id res chain seq x y z
N MET A 1 -28.83 2.94 -1.62
CA MET A 1 -28.15 3.40 -0.38
C MET A 1 -28.62 4.82 -0.10
N GLY A 2 -29.22 5.06 1.06
CA GLY A 2 -29.83 6.36 1.36
C GLY A 2 -28.80 7.41 1.81
N ILE A 3 -29.14 8.70 1.70
CA ILE A 3 -28.26 9.84 2.05
C ILE A 3 -27.79 9.76 3.54
N LEU A 4 -28.61 9.22 4.43
CA LEU A 4 -28.27 9.01 5.85
C LEU A 4 -27.17 7.96 6.05
N GLU A 5 -27.15 6.89 5.25
CA GLU A 5 -26.11 5.85 5.30
C GLU A 5 -24.76 6.36 4.78
N LEU A 6 -24.77 7.20 3.76
CA LEU A 6 -23.55 7.82 3.22
C LEU A 6 -22.90 8.77 4.24
N GLY A 7 -23.70 9.59 4.94
CA GLY A 7 -23.20 10.46 6.00
C GLY A 7 -22.55 9.69 7.15
N ASP A 8 -23.16 8.60 7.59
CA ASP A 8 -22.62 7.73 8.65
C ASP A 8 -21.32 7.02 8.25
N ILE A 9 -21.19 6.60 7.00
CA ILE A 9 -19.96 5.97 6.47
C ILE A 9 -18.82 6.97 6.33
N MET A 10 -19.10 8.19 5.88
CA MET A 10 -18.11 9.28 5.82
C MET A 10 -17.59 9.66 7.22
N ASP A 11 -18.47 9.75 8.20
CA ASP A 11 -18.08 10.02 9.59
C ASP A 11 -17.21 8.92 10.18
N LYS A 12 -17.52 7.65 9.89
CA LYS A 12 -16.69 6.49 10.29
C LYS A 12 -15.32 6.51 9.66
N PHE A 13 -15.20 6.92 8.38
CA PHE A 13 -13.92 7.02 7.70
C PHE A 13 -13.04 8.13 8.29
N GLU A 14 -13.58 9.33 8.50
CA GLU A 14 -12.84 10.43 9.10
C GLU A 14 -12.44 10.11 10.55
N THR A 15 -13.30 9.45 11.32
CA THR A 15 -12.97 8.95 12.66
C THR A 15 -11.79 7.98 12.61
N LEU A 16 -11.81 6.99 11.70
CA LEU A 16 -10.70 6.04 11.53
C LEU A 16 -9.40 6.76 11.15
N LYS A 17 -9.48 7.73 10.25
CA LYS A 17 -8.35 8.55 9.81
C LYS A 17 -7.69 9.29 10.98
N GLN A 18 -8.48 9.93 11.84
CA GLN A 18 -7.99 10.60 13.04
C GLN A 18 -7.37 9.62 14.03
N GLU A 19 -7.98 8.47 14.25
CA GLU A 19 -7.41 7.41 15.10
C GLU A 19 -6.04 6.92 14.58
N ILE A 20 -5.88 6.78 13.25
CA ILE A 20 -4.60 6.40 12.64
C ILE A 20 -3.57 7.51 12.88
N LEU A 21 -3.88 8.77 12.52
CA LEU A 21 -2.96 9.90 12.59
C LEU A 21 -2.46 10.19 14.01
N THR A 22 -3.30 9.96 15.01
CA THR A 22 -2.98 10.23 16.42
C THR A 22 -2.48 9.00 17.18
N CYS A 23 -2.36 7.84 16.51
CA CYS A 23 -2.01 6.58 17.15
C CYS A 23 -0.62 6.61 17.80
N GLN A 24 -0.57 6.24 19.08
CA GLN A 24 0.65 6.10 19.88
C GLN A 24 0.83 4.68 20.47
N ALA A 25 0.09 3.69 19.98
CA ALA A 25 0.04 2.34 20.56
C ALA A 25 1.40 1.60 20.57
N CYS A 26 2.33 2.02 19.73
CA CYS A 26 3.67 1.39 19.63
C CYS A 26 4.77 2.26 20.27
N ARG A 27 4.43 3.24 21.12
CA ARG A 27 5.38 4.19 21.71
C ARG A 27 6.50 3.50 22.51
N ASP A 28 6.16 2.44 23.22
CA ASP A 28 7.10 1.72 24.07
C ASP A 28 7.80 0.54 23.34
N ILE A 29 7.43 0.30 22.08
CA ILE A 29 7.97 -0.79 21.26
C ILE A 29 8.97 -0.25 20.23
N LEU A 30 8.65 0.90 19.62
CA LEU A 30 9.48 1.50 18.58
C LEU A 30 10.60 2.33 19.18
N ALA A 31 11.78 2.27 18.55
CA ALA A 31 12.91 3.13 18.91
C ALA A 31 12.68 4.63 18.59
N TYR A 32 11.61 4.95 17.90
CA TYR A 32 11.25 6.30 17.47
C TYR A 32 9.83 6.62 17.92
N LYS A 33 9.55 7.91 18.13
CA LYS A 33 8.17 8.36 18.38
C LYS A 33 7.26 7.89 17.22
N PRO A 34 6.15 7.21 17.50
CA PRO A 34 5.23 6.80 16.47
C PRO A 34 4.77 7.97 15.60
N ARG A 35 4.91 7.81 14.31
CA ARG A 35 4.45 8.76 13.29
C ARG A 35 3.79 7.98 12.17
N PRO A 36 2.50 7.69 12.29
CA PRO A 36 1.76 6.95 11.28
C PRO A 36 1.76 7.70 9.95
N VAL A 37 1.98 6.97 8.87
CA VAL A 37 1.96 7.51 7.50
C VAL A 37 0.97 6.72 6.67
N PHE A 38 0.05 7.42 6.06
CA PHE A 38 -0.85 6.92 5.02
C PHE A 38 -1.35 8.10 4.19
N GLN A 39 -1.98 7.80 3.06
CA GLN A 39 -2.57 8.78 2.17
C GLN A 39 -3.86 8.21 1.58
N GLY A 40 -4.79 9.05 1.23
CA GLY A 40 -5.98 8.69 0.50
C GLY A 40 -7.25 9.12 1.19
N GLN A 41 -8.34 8.81 0.55
CA GLN A 41 -9.69 9.06 1.03
C GLN A 41 -10.59 7.86 0.71
N GLN A 42 -11.80 7.89 1.18
CA GLN A 42 -12.74 6.78 1.06
C GLN A 42 -12.97 6.32 -0.38
N ASN A 43 -13.02 7.27 -1.33
CA ASN A 43 -13.32 7.03 -2.74
C ASN A 43 -12.06 6.86 -3.61
N SER A 44 -10.89 6.64 -3.00
CA SER A 44 -9.66 6.38 -3.77
C SER A 44 -9.83 5.19 -4.70
N LYS A 45 -9.47 5.35 -5.96
CA LYS A 45 -9.65 4.32 -7.01
C LYS A 45 -8.78 3.09 -6.80
N ILE A 46 -7.57 3.26 -6.28
CA ILE A 46 -6.56 2.20 -6.10
C ILE A 46 -6.13 2.13 -4.65
N MET A 47 -6.29 0.97 -4.01
CA MET A 47 -5.78 0.74 -2.66
C MET A 47 -4.45 -0.01 -2.72
N GLN A 48 -3.37 0.69 -2.36
CA GLN A 48 -2.02 0.15 -2.33
C GLN A 48 -1.61 -0.15 -0.89
N ILE A 49 -1.23 -1.40 -0.62
CA ILE A 49 -0.87 -1.89 0.71
C ILE A 49 0.57 -2.41 0.67
N SER A 50 1.44 -1.81 1.47
CA SER A 50 2.86 -2.17 1.55
C SER A 50 3.24 -2.71 2.94
N GLN A 51 4.53 -2.90 3.17
CA GLN A 51 5.07 -3.39 4.44
C GLN A 51 4.95 -2.35 5.57
N ALA A 52 5.69 -1.26 5.46
CA ALA A 52 5.78 -0.17 6.44
C ALA A 52 6.51 1.03 5.82
N PRO A 53 6.37 2.24 6.39
CA PRO A 53 7.16 3.39 6.01
C PRO A 53 8.65 3.16 6.22
N SER A 54 9.49 3.62 5.28
CA SER A 54 10.93 3.73 5.48
C SER A 54 11.26 4.90 6.43
N ARG A 55 12.51 4.99 6.89
CA ARG A 55 12.96 6.12 7.71
C ARG A 55 12.70 7.47 7.02
N LYS A 56 13.03 7.59 5.73
CA LYS A 56 12.80 8.82 4.96
C LYS A 56 11.31 9.16 4.88
N VAL A 57 10.46 8.17 4.66
CA VAL A 57 9.01 8.34 4.64
C VAL A 57 8.49 8.81 6.01
N MET A 58 8.98 8.22 7.12
CA MET A 58 8.64 8.69 8.46
C MET A 58 9.04 10.16 8.69
N GLU A 59 10.24 10.55 8.24
CA GLU A 59 10.75 11.91 8.40
C GLU A 59 9.94 12.94 7.62
N THR A 60 9.54 12.62 6.39
CA THR A 60 8.78 13.53 5.50
C THR A 60 7.27 13.47 5.70
N GLY A 61 6.74 12.34 6.20
CA GLY A 61 5.30 12.08 6.28
C GLY A 61 4.65 11.79 4.94
N LEU A 62 5.42 11.67 3.85
CA LEU A 62 4.91 11.43 2.51
C LEU A 62 5.18 9.98 2.09
N PRO A 63 4.14 9.16 1.82
CA PRO A 63 4.30 7.76 1.47
C PRO A 63 5.17 7.59 0.20
N PHE A 64 6.01 6.56 0.19
CA PHE A 64 6.88 6.28 -0.96
C PHE A 64 7.73 7.47 -1.46
N ASN A 65 8.09 8.40 -0.58
CA ASN A 65 9.02 9.48 -0.89
C ASN A 65 10.48 9.03 -0.68
N ASP A 66 10.86 7.96 -1.35
CA ASP A 66 12.16 7.32 -1.28
C ASP A 66 12.50 6.63 -2.63
N PRO A 67 13.71 6.05 -2.81
CA PRO A 67 14.08 5.39 -4.07
C PRO A 67 13.14 4.25 -4.48
N SER A 68 12.50 3.57 -3.53
CA SER A 68 11.48 2.55 -3.83
C SER A 68 10.25 3.18 -4.48
N GLY A 69 9.83 4.33 -3.98
CA GLY A 69 8.72 5.07 -4.55
C GLY A 69 9.04 5.68 -5.92
N GLU A 70 10.27 6.13 -6.13
CA GLU A 70 10.72 6.60 -7.45
C GLU A 70 10.61 5.49 -8.49
N LYS A 71 11.17 4.30 -8.18
CA LYS A 71 11.05 3.13 -9.07
C LYS A 71 9.60 2.75 -9.32
N LEU A 72 8.76 2.75 -8.28
CA LEU A 72 7.35 2.39 -8.40
C LEU A 72 6.60 3.34 -9.34
N ARG A 73 6.76 4.67 -9.17
CA ARG A 73 6.09 5.66 -10.00
C ARG A 73 6.64 5.73 -11.41
N ASN A 74 7.97 5.85 -11.54
CA ASN A 74 8.60 6.19 -12.80
C ASN A 74 8.79 4.98 -13.71
N ASP A 75 9.22 3.83 -13.14
CA ASP A 75 9.56 2.66 -13.93
C ASP A 75 8.35 1.71 -14.08
N TRP A 76 7.65 1.44 -12.96
CA TRP A 76 6.60 0.43 -12.96
C TRP A 76 5.24 0.98 -13.36
N TYR A 77 4.75 2.00 -12.67
CA TYR A 77 3.43 2.59 -12.98
C TYR A 77 3.48 3.56 -14.15
N GLN A 78 4.60 4.25 -14.35
CA GLN A 78 4.77 5.31 -15.35
C GLN A 78 3.68 6.38 -15.24
N ILE A 79 3.51 6.90 -14.04
CA ILE A 79 2.60 7.98 -13.70
C ILE A 79 3.37 9.13 -13.07
N THR A 80 2.79 10.32 -13.11
CA THR A 80 3.35 11.50 -12.47
C THR A 80 3.26 11.46 -10.96
N SER A 81 4.09 12.23 -10.27
CA SER A 81 3.97 12.39 -8.82
C SER A 81 2.61 13.01 -8.44
N GLN A 82 2.06 13.88 -9.27
CA GLN A 82 0.74 14.46 -9.04
C GLN A 82 -0.35 13.39 -9.06
N GLU A 83 -0.37 12.50 -10.05
CA GLU A 83 -1.33 11.38 -10.11
C GLU A 83 -1.17 10.41 -8.95
N PHE A 84 0.08 10.11 -8.53
CA PHE A 84 0.34 9.18 -7.43
C PHE A 84 -0.05 9.73 -6.07
N TYR A 85 0.12 11.03 -5.84
CA TYR A 85 -0.22 11.68 -4.56
C TYR A 85 -1.61 12.30 -4.54
N ASP A 86 -2.39 12.17 -5.62
CA ASP A 86 -3.80 12.51 -5.62
C ASP A 86 -4.57 11.49 -4.78
N SER A 87 -5.21 11.97 -3.71
CA SER A 87 -6.00 11.14 -2.81
C SER A 87 -7.23 10.51 -3.45
N ASN A 88 -7.72 11.03 -4.57
CA ASN A 88 -8.78 10.41 -5.36
C ASN A 88 -8.26 9.17 -6.09
N ASN A 89 -7.00 9.19 -6.52
CA ASN A 89 -6.39 8.11 -7.25
C ASN A 89 -5.92 6.99 -6.34
N PHE A 90 -5.14 7.32 -5.29
CA PHE A 90 -4.48 6.32 -4.45
C PHE A 90 -4.81 6.45 -2.97
N TYR A 91 -5.27 5.35 -2.40
CA TYR A 91 -5.21 5.07 -0.97
C TYR A 91 -3.93 4.28 -0.70
N ILE A 92 -2.94 4.92 -0.09
CA ILE A 92 -1.64 4.30 0.18
C ILE A 92 -1.55 4.00 1.67
N THR A 93 -1.47 2.72 1.98
CA THR A 93 -1.40 2.22 3.35
C THR A 93 -0.38 1.08 3.48
N SER A 94 -0.23 0.50 4.67
CA SER A 94 0.77 -0.53 4.95
C SER A 94 0.37 -1.41 6.13
N ILE A 95 1.00 -2.58 6.26
CA ILE A 95 0.80 -3.49 7.40
C ILE A 95 1.17 -2.78 8.72
N GLY A 96 2.32 -2.09 8.76
CA GLY A 96 2.69 -1.19 9.86
C GLY A 96 2.67 0.26 9.41
N ARG A 97 1.96 1.14 10.12
CA ARG A 97 1.83 2.58 9.76
C ARG A 97 3.06 3.41 10.11
N CYS A 98 3.93 2.91 10.96
CA CYS A 98 5.13 3.60 11.43
C CYS A 98 6.39 2.88 10.96
N PHE A 99 7.50 3.63 10.85
CA PHE A 99 8.81 3.04 10.60
C PHE A 99 9.19 2.07 11.73
N PRO A 100 9.44 0.78 11.43
CA PRO A 100 9.67 -0.24 12.46
C PRO A 100 11.09 -0.25 13.03
N GLY A 101 11.97 0.62 12.55
CA GLY A 101 13.39 0.64 12.89
C GLY A 101 14.26 -0.17 11.92
N LYS A 102 15.58 -0.05 12.09
CA LYS A 102 16.58 -0.76 11.28
C LYS A 102 16.88 -2.14 11.85
N ALA A 103 16.98 -3.13 10.94
CA ALA A 103 17.58 -4.44 11.22
C ALA A 103 19.04 -4.47 10.77
N LYS A 104 19.72 -5.60 10.93
CA LYS A 104 21.07 -5.82 10.38
C LYS A 104 21.10 -5.64 8.85
N THR A 105 20.04 -6.06 8.18
CA THR A 105 19.86 -5.88 6.73
C THR A 105 18.45 -5.36 6.49
N GLY A 106 18.34 -4.16 5.92
CA GLY A 106 17.05 -3.51 5.65
C GLY A 106 16.37 -2.92 6.89
N ASP A 107 15.06 -2.96 6.90
CA ASP A 107 14.23 -2.50 8.01
C ASP A 107 13.64 -3.71 8.76
N ASN A 108 13.30 -3.52 10.04
CA ASN A 108 12.59 -4.54 10.81
C ASN A 108 11.24 -4.90 10.16
N PRO A 109 10.71 -6.09 10.43
CA PRO A 109 9.36 -6.45 10.04
C PRO A 109 8.32 -5.46 10.57
N PRO A 110 7.20 -5.28 9.85
CA PRO A 110 6.10 -4.44 10.33
C PRO A 110 5.47 -5.04 11.60
N LEU A 111 4.97 -4.17 12.48
CA LEU A 111 4.21 -4.60 13.64
C LEU A 111 2.80 -5.00 13.20
N ILE A 112 2.54 -6.31 13.17
CA ILE A 112 1.28 -6.89 12.67
C ILE A 112 0.03 -6.41 13.42
N GLN A 113 0.17 -6.10 14.71
CA GLN A 113 -0.90 -5.53 15.52
C GLN A 113 -1.44 -4.21 14.97
N CYS A 114 -0.63 -3.47 14.21
CA CYS A 114 -1.07 -2.26 13.54
C CYS A 114 -2.10 -2.57 12.43
N ALA A 115 -1.84 -3.61 11.61
CA ALA A 115 -2.80 -4.07 10.61
C ALA A 115 -4.09 -4.60 11.25
N GLN A 116 -3.98 -5.40 12.32
CA GLN A 116 -5.13 -5.91 13.06
C GLN A 116 -6.02 -4.79 13.60
N ARG A 117 -5.42 -3.68 14.01
CA ARG A 117 -6.15 -2.53 14.56
C ARG A 117 -6.85 -1.69 13.49
N PHE A 118 -6.24 -1.49 12.33
CA PHE A 118 -6.69 -0.50 11.36
C PHE A 118 -7.05 -1.07 9.99
N LEU A 119 -6.27 -2.01 9.45
CA LEU A 119 -6.39 -2.43 8.05
C LEU A 119 -7.75 -3.08 7.73
N SER A 120 -8.30 -3.86 8.65
CA SER A 120 -9.64 -4.45 8.46
C SER A 120 -10.72 -3.39 8.28
N ARG A 121 -10.65 -2.32 9.10
CA ARG A 121 -11.59 -1.18 9.01
C ARG A 121 -11.38 -0.35 7.75
N GLU A 122 -10.12 -0.14 7.34
CA GLU A 122 -9.82 0.51 6.06
C GLU A 122 -10.39 -0.29 4.88
N LEU A 123 -10.21 -1.62 4.88
CA LEU A 123 -10.76 -2.52 3.87
C LEU A 123 -12.30 -2.56 3.83
N GLU A 124 -12.96 -2.21 4.92
CA GLU A 124 -14.43 -2.08 4.97
C GLU A 124 -14.93 -0.73 4.45
N LEU A 125 -14.20 0.33 4.76
CA LEU A 125 -14.63 1.70 4.48
C LEU A 125 -14.16 2.20 3.11
N VAL A 126 -12.96 1.80 2.66
CA VAL A 126 -12.43 2.15 1.34
C VAL A 126 -12.82 1.09 0.33
N GLN A 127 -13.49 1.48 -0.74
CA GLN A 127 -13.98 0.58 -1.78
C GLN A 127 -13.30 0.88 -3.12
N PRO A 128 -12.02 0.51 -3.28
CA PRO A 128 -11.28 0.80 -4.50
C PRO A 128 -11.76 -0.08 -5.66
N GLU A 129 -11.38 0.32 -6.87
CA GLU A 129 -11.55 -0.52 -8.07
C GLU A 129 -10.45 -1.58 -8.18
N ILE A 130 -9.26 -1.32 -7.61
CA ILE A 130 -8.08 -2.20 -7.69
C ILE A 130 -7.38 -2.24 -6.33
N TYR A 131 -6.93 -3.44 -5.94
CA TYR A 131 -6.01 -3.66 -4.83
C TYR A 131 -4.60 -3.95 -5.35
N ILE A 132 -3.58 -3.36 -4.74
CA ILE A 132 -2.17 -3.65 -5.03
C ILE A 132 -1.45 -3.96 -3.72
N LEU A 133 -0.89 -5.17 -3.61
CA LEU A 133 -0.04 -5.58 -2.49
C LEU A 133 1.42 -5.47 -2.90
N ILE A 134 2.26 -4.82 -2.08
CA ILE A 134 3.67 -4.62 -2.37
C ILE A 134 4.55 -5.34 -1.35
N GLY A 135 5.27 -6.35 -1.84
CA GLY A 135 6.25 -7.11 -1.08
C GLY A 135 5.67 -8.24 -0.22
N ALA A 136 6.56 -9.08 0.27
CA ALA A 136 6.22 -10.33 0.94
C ALA A 136 5.36 -10.15 2.21
N HIS A 137 5.55 -9.08 2.98
CA HIS A 137 4.77 -8.88 4.22
C HIS A 137 3.31 -8.56 3.93
N ALA A 138 3.03 -7.73 2.92
CA ALA A 138 1.67 -7.46 2.48
C ALA A 138 1.03 -8.72 1.88
N ALA A 139 1.75 -9.41 0.98
CA ALA A 139 1.26 -10.65 0.38
C ALA A 139 0.90 -11.71 1.43
N LYS A 140 1.80 -11.99 2.37
CA LYS A 140 1.57 -13.00 3.43
C LYS A 140 0.42 -12.65 4.39
N PHE A 141 0.10 -11.40 4.56
CA PHE A 141 -1.05 -11.00 5.39
C PHE A 141 -2.37 -11.44 4.75
N PHE A 142 -2.48 -11.37 3.43
CA PHE A 142 -3.68 -11.75 2.68
C PHE A 142 -3.67 -13.23 2.29
N TYR A 143 -2.50 -13.78 1.96
CA TYR A 143 -2.28 -15.12 1.41
C TYR A 143 -1.15 -15.83 2.17
N PRO A 144 -1.39 -16.26 3.42
CA PRO A 144 -0.34 -16.77 4.31
C PRO A 144 0.30 -18.08 3.84
N GLN A 145 -0.40 -18.87 3.01
CA GLN A 145 0.03 -20.18 2.55
C GLN A 145 0.62 -20.21 1.13
N GLU A 146 0.50 -19.10 0.41
CA GLU A 146 0.91 -19.02 -0.99
C GLU A 146 2.33 -18.50 -1.16
N SER A 147 3.02 -18.94 -2.23
CA SER A 147 4.33 -18.40 -2.56
C SER A 147 4.21 -16.99 -3.11
N LEU A 148 5.16 -16.11 -2.75
CA LEU A 148 5.17 -14.75 -3.27
C LEU A 148 5.31 -14.71 -4.79
N GLU A 149 6.06 -15.66 -5.36
CA GLU A 149 6.29 -15.74 -6.80
C GLU A 149 5.00 -16.09 -7.55
N ASP A 150 4.29 -17.12 -7.10
CA ASP A 150 2.99 -17.45 -7.68
C ASP A 150 2.01 -16.29 -7.59
N LEU A 151 1.96 -15.61 -6.44
CA LEU A 151 1.10 -14.44 -6.27
C LEU A 151 1.45 -13.30 -7.23
N ILE A 152 2.73 -13.07 -7.53
CA ILE A 152 3.18 -11.99 -8.43
C ILE A 152 2.73 -12.27 -9.88
N PHE A 153 2.83 -13.52 -10.34
CA PHE A 153 2.61 -13.84 -11.76
C PHE A 153 1.17 -14.20 -12.10
N HIS A 154 0.28 -14.31 -11.11
CA HIS A 154 -1.14 -14.60 -11.34
C HIS A 154 -2.04 -13.42 -10.97
N ASP A 155 -3.23 -13.39 -11.57
CA ASP A 155 -4.28 -12.44 -11.21
C ASP A 155 -5.11 -12.99 -10.05
N HIS A 156 -5.47 -12.10 -9.13
CA HIS A 156 -6.28 -12.45 -7.98
C HIS A 156 -7.53 -11.56 -7.91
N ILE A 157 -8.52 -12.03 -7.17
CA ILE A 157 -9.72 -11.27 -6.88
C ILE A 157 -9.85 -11.17 -5.36
N TYR A 158 -10.03 -9.97 -4.87
CA TYR A 158 -10.32 -9.69 -3.47
C TYR A 158 -11.57 -8.83 -3.36
N ARG A 159 -12.57 -9.28 -2.60
CA ARG A 159 -13.87 -8.60 -2.46
C ARG A 159 -14.52 -8.25 -3.82
N GLY A 160 -14.38 -9.12 -4.81
CA GLY A 160 -14.95 -8.93 -6.16
C GLY A 160 -14.18 -7.94 -7.04
N LYS A 161 -13.02 -7.45 -6.62
CA LYS A 161 -12.18 -6.51 -7.36
C LYS A 161 -10.82 -7.13 -7.72
N PRO A 162 -10.18 -6.71 -8.83
CA PRO A 162 -8.84 -7.14 -9.16
C PRO A 162 -7.84 -6.84 -8.04
N LEU A 163 -6.98 -7.81 -7.74
CA LEU A 163 -5.88 -7.66 -6.82
C LEU A 163 -4.59 -8.12 -7.50
N PHE A 164 -3.56 -7.29 -7.43
CA PHE A 164 -2.24 -7.58 -7.97
C PHE A 164 -1.19 -7.58 -6.86
N VAL A 165 -0.25 -8.51 -6.95
CA VAL A 165 0.90 -8.57 -6.03
C VAL A 165 2.15 -8.14 -6.79
N LEU A 166 2.90 -7.22 -6.22
CA LEU A 166 4.18 -6.76 -6.76
C LEU A 166 5.32 -7.16 -5.82
N PRO A 167 6.51 -7.46 -6.35
CA PRO A 167 7.71 -7.56 -5.52
C PRO A 167 7.99 -6.19 -4.89
N HIS A 168 8.82 -6.15 -3.85
CA HIS A 168 9.17 -4.86 -3.26
C HIS A 168 10.11 -4.08 -4.19
N PRO A 169 9.86 -2.80 -4.51
CA PRO A 169 10.67 -2.01 -5.46
C PRO A 169 12.03 -1.56 -4.91
N SER A 170 12.39 -1.98 -3.71
CA SER A 170 13.66 -1.65 -3.06
C SER A 170 14.88 -2.14 -3.86
N PRO A 171 16.00 -1.39 -3.83
CA PRO A 171 17.27 -1.85 -4.37
C PRO A 171 17.77 -3.19 -3.82
N LEU A 172 17.33 -3.59 -2.62
CA LEU A 172 17.65 -4.91 -2.04
C LEU A 172 17.06 -6.07 -2.84
N ASN A 173 16.05 -5.81 -3.68
CA ASN A 173 15.37 -6.82 -4.49
C ASN A 173 15.93 -6.95 -5.92
N ARG A 174 17.08 -6.30 -6.22
CA ARG A 174 17.67 -6.32 -7.56
C ARG A 174 18.01 -7.73 -8.07
N LYS A 175 18.44 -8.62 -7.16
CA LYS A 175 18.73 -10.00 -7.55
C LYS A 175 17.50 -10.70 -8.07
N TRP A 176 16.39 -10.62 -7.32
CA TRP A 176 15.12 -11.22 -7.73
C TRP A 176 14.64 -10.67 -9.09
N LEU A 177 14.69 -9.35 -9.29
CA LEU A 177 14.32 -8.73 -10.58
C LEU A 177 15.20 -9.17 -11.74
N LYS A 178 16.50 -9.43 -11.49
CA LYS A 178 17.40 -9.98 -12.49
C LYS A 178 17.08 -11.44 -12.82
N ASP A 179 16.71 -12.21 -11.82
CA ASP A 179 16.38 -13.63 -11.96
C ASP A 179 14.98 -13.82 -12.59
N HIS A 180 14.09 -12.81 -12.53
CA HIS A 180 12.71 -12.80 -13.08
C HIS A 180 12.49 -11.60 -14.03
N PRO A 181 13.18 -11.56 -15.17
CA PRO A 181 13.08 -10.43 -16.11
C PRO A 181 11.69 -10.27 -16.75
N GLU A 182 10.91 -11.33 -16.82
CA GLU A 182 9.52 -11.35 -17.29
C GLU A 182 8.61 -10.46 -16.46
N PHE A 183 8.93 -10.23 -15.17
CA PHE A 183 8.18 -9.31 -14.34
C PHE A 183 8.18 -7.89 -14.92
N GLU A 184 9.37 -7.34 -15.23
CA GLU A 184 9.46 -5.97 -15.75
C GLU A 184 9.10 -5.88 -17.24
N LYS A 185 9.29 -6.95 -18.02
CA LYS A 185 9.00 -6.97 -19.46
C LYS A 185 7.51 -7.18 -19.77
N GLU A 186 6.81 -7.98 -18.99
CA GLU A 186 5.46 -8.44 -19.30
C GLU A 186 4.49 -8.14 -18.17
N ARG A 187 4.75 -8.64 -16.96
CA ARG A 187 3.78 -8.59 -15.86
C ARG A 187 3.43 -7.17 -15.44
N ILE A 188 4.44 -6.33 -15.18
CA ILE A 188 4.19 -4.94 -14.79
C ILE A 188 3.62 -4.10 -15.92
N VAL A 189 3.95 -4.41 -17.18
CA VAL A 189 3.36 -3.75 -18.35
C VAL A 189 1.86 -4.02 -18.42
N TYR A 190 1.44 -5.26 -18.15
CA TYR A 190 0.03 -5.63 -18.07
C TYR A 190 -0.68 -4.88 -16.93
N ILE A 191 -0.14 -4.92 -15.71
CA ILE A 191 -0.72 -4.26 -14.53
C ILE A 191 -0.81 -2.74 -14.74
N ARG A 192 0.22 -2.13 -15.33
CA ARG A 192 0.27 -0.70 -15.67
C ARG A 192 -0.89 -0.29 -16.57
N LYS A 193 -1.24 -1.08 -17.59
CA LYS A 193 -2.38 -0.79 -18.48
C LYS A 193 -3.69 -0.74 -17.68
N ILE A 194 -3.85 -1.61 -16.70
CA ILE A 194 -5.05 -1.64 -15.85
C ILE A 194 -5.07 -0.42 -14.92
N ILE A 195 -3.93 -0.06 -14.30
CA ILE A 195 -3.79 1.15 -13.50
C ILE A 195 -4.16 2.39 -14.33
N HIS A 196 -3.58 2.55 -15.52
CA HIS A 196 -3.87 3.70 -16.39
C HIS A 196 -5.33 3.77 -16.82
N LYS A 197 -5.96 2.61 -17.08
CA LYS A 197 -7.39 2.55 -17.40
C LYS A 197 -8.23 3.03 -16.21
N CYS A 198 -7.91 2.56 -15.00
CA CYS A 198 -8.59 2.95 -13.77
C CYS A 198 -8.46 4.46 -13.50
N LEU A 199 -7.26 5.04 -13.66
CA LEU A 199 -7.01 6.45 -13.42
C LEU A 199 -7.74 7.38 -14.43
N LYS A 200 -7.97 6.93 -15.66
CA LYS A 200 -8.63 7.71 -16.74
C LYS A 200 -10.15 7.65 -16.72
N GLN A 201 -10.76 6.79 -15.92
CA GLN A 201 -12.21 6.75 -15.80
C GLN A 201 -12.72 8.00 -15.11
N PRO A 202 -13.63 8.79 -15.72
CA PRO A 202 -14.28 9.89 -15.02
C PRO A 202 -15.11 9.34 -13.85
N GLU A 203 -15.24 10.13 -12.83
CA GLU A 203 -16.09 9.85 -11.64
C GLU A 203 -17.55 9.74 -12.03
#